data_2cc4cc9355c1df054c7b0a22c7eab306
#
_entry.id   2cc4cc9355c1df054c7b0a22c7eab306
#
_cell.length_a   1.000
_cell.length_b   1.000
_cell.length_c   1.000
_cell.angle_alpha   90.00
_cell.angle_beta   90.00
_cell.angle_gamma   90.00
#
_symmetry.space_group_name_H-M   'P 1'
#
loop_
_entity.id
_entity.type
_entity.pdbx_description
1 polymer ?
#
loop_
_entity_poly.entity_id
_entity_poly.type
_entity_poly.pdbx_seq_one_letter_code
_entity_poly.pdbx_strand_id
1 'polypeptide(L)'
;MREEIVESIQKMVQAITGKRVVIGSVPPLDGYAVSMAGGSPIGTFRPLTTNESFPVLFNGKGEDLHTVMADMERAHHALTTSKALPYSEDWQIYAIETTAAPSVIGREENRNWVLGSSLRVKFYNKKGVV
;
A
#
# COMPACT_ATOMS: atom_id res chain seq x y z
N MET A 1 -4.05 13.39 6.52
CA MET A 1 -4.32 13.11 5.09
C MET A 1 -3.72 11.80 4.63
N ARG A 2 -2.41 11.61 4.79
CA ARG A 2 -1.77 10.34 4.37
C ARG A 2 -2.34 9.13 5.09
N GLU A 3 -2.63 9.26 6.37
CA GLU A 3 -3.21 8.17 7.16
C GLU A 3 -4.55 7.73 6.60
N GLU A 4 -5.40 8.67 6.21
CA GLU A 4 -6.69 8.37 5.62
C GLU A 4 -6.53 7.64 4.28
N ILE A 5 -5.51 8.05 3.50
CA ILE A 5 -5.22 7.42 2.23
C ILE A 5 -4.77 5.98 2.45
N VAL A 6 -3.90 5.74 3.43
CA VAL A 6 -3.45 4.38 3.76
C VAL A 6 -4.64 3.53 4.21
N GLU A 7 -5.54 4.09 5.01
CA GLU A 7 -6.75 3.37 5.42
C GLU A 7 -7.60 2.98 4.22
N SER A 8 -7.72 3.87 3.23
CA SER A 8 -8.48 3.55 2.03
C SER A 8 -7.82 2.46 1.20
N ILE A 9 -6.49 2.45 1.12
CA ILE A 9 -5.73 1.38 0.46
C ILE A 9 -5.94 0.05 1.20
N GLN A 10 -5.87 0.08 2.53
CA GLN A 10 -6.13 -1.10 3.35
C GLN A 10 -7.49 -1.71 3.02
N LYS A 11 -8.53 -0.88 2.96
CA LYS A 11 -9.88 -1.35 2.65
C LYS A 11 -9.97 -1.96 1.25
N MET A 12 -9.29 -1.34 0.28
CA MET A 12 -9.24 -1.89 -1.07
C MET A 12 -8.57 -3.26 -1.09
N VAL A 13 -7.44 -3.40 -0.42
CA VAL A 13 -6.73 -4.68 -0.38
C VAL A 13 -7.57 -5.75 0.32
N GLN A 14 -8.26 -5.40 1.39
CA GLN A 14 -9.17 -6.33 2.05
C GLN A 14 -10.28 -6.81 1.11
N ALA A 15 -10.84 -5.89 0.33
CA ALA A 15 -11.89 -6.24 -0.62
C ALA A 15 -11.36 -7.14 -1.74
N ILE A 16 -10.15 -6.89 -2.20
CA ILE A 16 -9.53 -7.66 -3.28
C ILE A 16 -9.14 -9.06 -2.82
N THR A 17 -8.51 -9.17 -1.66
CA THR A 17 -7.99 -10.45 -1.17
C THR A 17 -9.03 -11.25 -0.40
N GLY A 18 -10.04 -10.60 0.13
CA GLY A 18 -11.01 -11.22 1.02
C GLY A 18 -10.41 -11.57 2.38
N LYS A 19 -9.27 -11.00 2.71
CA LYS A 19 -8.55 -11.32 3.95
C LYS A 19 -8.28 -10.06 4.76
N ARG A 20 -8.04 -10.25 6.05
CA ARG A 20 -7.74 -9.14 6.94
C ARG A 20 -6.40 -8.50 6.58
N VAL A 21 -6.40 -7.19 6.50
CA VAL A 21 -5.20 -6.40 6.27
C VAL A 21 -5.09 -5.39 7.40
N VAL A 22 -3.95 -5.34 8.06
CA VAL A 22 -3.71 -4.39 9.14
C VAL A 22 -2.86 -3.23 8.64
N ILE A 23 -2.88 -2.12 9.38
CA ILE A 23 -1.99 -1.00 9.11
C ILE A 23 -0.83 -1.09 10.09
N GLY A 24 0.38 -1.13 9.55
CA GLY A 24 1.59 -1.24 10.37
C GLY A 24 2.33 -2.54 10.12
N SER A 25 2.63 -3.27 11.18
CA SER A 25 3.41 -4.50 11.10
C SER A 25 2.56 -5.70 10.74
N VAL A 26 3.16 -6.63 10.01
CA VAL A 26 2.50 -7.89 9.66
C VAL A 26 2.16 -8.67 10.93
N PRO A 27 0.95 -9.26 11.02
CA PRO A 27 0.59 -10.07 12.19
C PRO A 27 1.57 -11.21 12.44
N PRO A 28 1.72 -11.64 13.70
CA PRO A 28 2.71 -12.68 14.04
C PRO A 28 2.53 -14.02 13.35
N LEU A 29 1.28 -14.43 13.10
CA LEU A 29 1.01 -15.74 12.50
C LEU A 29 0.94 -15.65 10.99
N ASP A 30 -0.12 -15.07 10.47
CA ASP A 30 -0.28 -14.90 9.05
C ASP A 30 -1.13 -13.65 8.79
N GLY A 31 -1.09 -13.17 7.57
CA GLY A 31 -1.89 -12.02 7.20
C GLY A 31 -1.13 -11.01 6.35
N TYR A 32 -1.76 -9.87 6.16
CA TYR A 32 -1.24 -8.81 5.31
C TYR A 32 -1.21 -7.50 6.08
N ALA A 33 -0.31 -6.63 5.66
CA ALA A 33 -0.18 -5.31 6.26
C ALA A 33 0.19 -4.28 5.21
N VAL A 34 -0.34 -3.08 5.37
CA VAL A 34 0.08 -1.92 4.60
C VAL A 34 0.59 -0.87 5.57
N SER A 35 1.61 -0.15 5.17
CA SER A 35 2.16 0.91 6.00
C SER A 35 2.79 1.98 5.14
N MET A 36 2.87 3.20 5.68
CA MET A 36 3.63 4.24 5.02
C MET A 36 5.11 3.94 5.19
N ALA A 37 5.84 3.95 4.09
CA ALA A 37 7.28 3.88 4.18
C ALA A 37 7.79 5.23 4.69
N GLY A 38 8.82 5.20 5.51
CA GLY A 38 9.46 6.41 5.95
C GLY A 38 10.12 7.09 4.76
N GLY A 39 9.45 8.06 4.20
CA GLY A 39 9.97 8.82 3.10
C GLY A 39 10.61 10.09 3.59
N SER A 40 11.66 10.52 2.94
CA SER A 40 12.13 11.86 3.14
C SER A 40 11.10 12.83 2.56
N PRO A 41 10.88 13.95 3.19
CA PRO A 41 10.02 14.96 2.62
C PRO A 41 10.56 15.34 1.27
N ILE A 42 9.78 15.09 0.26
CA ILE A 42 10.16 15.43 -1.08
C ILE A 42 10.10 16.92 -1.22
N GLY A 43 11.25 17.50 -1.33
CA GLY A 43 11.32 18.88 -1.74
C GLY A 43 10.67 19.85 -0.77
N THR A 44 11.48 20.49 -0.02
CA THR A 44 11.07 21.62 0.78
C THR A 44 10.52 22.74 -0.09
N PHE A 45 10.68 22.64 -1.40
CA PHE A 45 10.20 23.65 -2.33
C PHE A 45 9.04 23.15 -3.13
N ARG A 46 7.92 23.08 -2.50
CA ARG A 46 6.74 22.75 -3.23
C ARG A 46 5.80 23.91 -3.16
N PRO A 47 6.06 24.95 -3.91
CA PRO A 47 5.18 26.08 -3.91
C PRO A 47 3.90 25.63 -4.60
N LEU A 48 2.80 25.75 -3.95
CA LEU A 48 1.49 25.70 -4.59
C LEU A 48 1.16 24.46 -5.43
N THR A 49 1.95 23.38 -5.32
CA THR A 49 1.56 22.18 -6.04
C THR A 49 0.53 21.40 -5.25
N THR A 50 -0.48 20.92 -5.96
CA THR A 50 -1.49 20.06 -5.37
C THR A 50 -1.20 18.60 -5.60
N ASN A 51 -0.15 18.28 -6.35
CA ASN A 51 0.24 16.90 -6.64
C ASN A 51 1.22 16.40 -5.61
N GLU A 52 0.89 15.29 -4.96
CA GLU A 52 1.77 14.71 -3.96
C GLU A 52 1.86 13.21 -4.17
N SER A 53 2.90 12.62 -3.62
CA SER A 53 3.04 11.16 -3.64
C SER A 53 3.79 10.69 -2.41
N PHE A 54 3.55 9.43 -2.05
CA PHE A 54 4.31 8.80 -0.98
C PHE A 54 4.36 7.28 -1.18
N PRO A 55 5.39 6.63 -0.63
CA PRO A 55 5.51 5.18 -0.75
C PRO A 55 4.67 4.48 0.30
N VAL A 56 4.10 3.35 -0.10
CA VAL A 56 3.36 2.46 0.79
C VAL A 56 3.99 1.08 0.69
N LEU A 57 4.31 0.49 1.83
CA LEU A 57 4.79 -0.88 1.90
C LEU A 57 3.59 -1.81 2.03
N PHE A 58 3.64 -2.91 1.31
CA PHE A 58 2.63 -3.96 1.41
C PHE A 58 3.33 -5.28 1.64
N ASN A 59 3.09 -5.87 2.79
CA ASN A 59 3.74 -7.10 3.21
C ASN A 59 2.72 -8.19 3.46
N GLY A 60 3.16 -9.43 3.26
CA GLY A 60 2.32 -10.58 3.50
C GLY A 60 3.10 -11.68 4.19
N LYS A 61 2.39 -12.52 4.91
CA LYS A 61 2.97 -13.64 5.65
C LYS A 61 2.01 -14.82 5.64
N GLY A 62 2.52 -16.02 5.44
CA GLY A 62 1.73 -17.24 5.49
C GLY A 62 2.57 -18.47 5.21
N GLU A 63 2.00 -19.64 5.52
CA GLU A 63 2.69 -20.91 5.30
C GLU A 63 2.75 -21.30 3.83
N ASP A 64 1.74 -20.94 3.06
CA ASP A 64 1.67 -21.27 1.64
C ASP A 64 2.17 -20.10 0.79
N LEU A 65 3.40 -20.24 0.32
CA LEU A 65 4.03 -19.21 -0.50
C LEU A 65 3.19 -18.83 -1.72
N HIS A 66 2.61 -19.82 -2.40
CA HIS A 66 1.82 -19.54 -3.61
C HIS A 66 0.58 -18.71 -3.31
N THR A 67 -0.08 -19.00 -2.20
CA THR A 67 -1.27 -18.25 -1.80
C THR A 67 -0.92 -16.81 -1.47
N VAL A 68 0.13 -16.60 -0.69
CA VAL A 68 0.55 -15.25 -0.31
C VAL A 68 0.98 -14.46 -1.54
N MET A 69 1.78 -15.06 -2.40
CA MET A 69 2.23 -14.40 -3.62
C MET A 69 1.06 -14.05 -4.54
N ALA A 70 0.13 -14.98 -4.74
CA ALA A 70 -1.02 -14.76 -5.60
C ALA A 70 -1.91 -13.63 -5.07
N ASP A 71 -2.14 -13.59 -3.76
CA ASP A 71 -2.93 -12.53 -3.14
C ASP A 71 -2.26 -11.17 -3.35
N MET A 72 -0.95 -11.10 -3.12
CA MET A 72 -0.22 -9.85 -3.24
C MET A 72 -0.16 -9.37 -4.70
N GLU A 73 0.09 -10.28 -5.63
CA GLU A 73 0.10 -9.92 -7.05
C GLU A 73 -1.26 -9.44 -7.53
N ARG A 74 -2.33 -10.11 -7.08
CA ARG A 74 -3.68 -9.71 -7.43
C ARG A 74 -4.00 -8.33 -6.87
N ALA A 75 -3.58 -8.05 -5.63
CA ALA A 75 -3.78 -6.74 -5.03
C ALA A 75 -3.02 -5.66 -5.80
N HIS A 76 -1.76 -5.89 -6.13
CA HIS A 76 -0.97 -4.95 -6.92
C HIS A 76 -1.62 -4.67 -8.27
N HIS A 77 -2.04 -5.72 -8.95
CA HIS A 77 -2.68 -5.55 -10.25
C HIS A 77 -3.97 -4.73 -10.15
N ALA A 78 -4.81 -5.06 -9.19
CA ALA A 78 -6.07 -4.36 -9.03
C ALA A 78 -5.87 -2.89 -8.65
N LEU A 79 -4.94 -2.61 -7.75
CA LEU A 79 -4.66 -1.24 -7.32
C LEU A 79 -4.09 -0.40 -8.46
N THR A 80 -3.21 -0.97 -9.26
CA THR A 80 -2.54 -0.22 -10.33
C THR A 80 -3.39 -0.05 -11.58
N THR A 81 -4.42 -0.88 -11.75
CA THR A 81 -5.28 -0.82 -12.92
C THR A 81 -6.68 -0.28 -12.62
N SER A 82 -7.01 -0.05 -11.37
CA SER A 82 -8.34 0.43 -10.99
C SER A 82 -8.59 1.84 -11.55
N LYS A 83 -9.80 2.02 -12.07
CA LYS A 83 -10.27 3.32 -12.54
C LYS A 83 -11.06 4.06 -11.47
N ALA A 84 -11.47 3.34 -10.42
CA ALA A 84 -12.25 3.88 -9.32
C ALA A 84 -11.38 3.94 -8.08
N LEU A 85 -10.51 4.93 -8.00
CA LEU A 85 -9.61 5.10 -6.88
C LEU A 85 -10.25 5.93 -5.77
N PRO A 86 -9.87 5.68 -4.51
CA PRO A 86 -10.45 6.39 -3.37
C PRO A 86 -10.24 7.90 -3.43
N TYR A 87 -11.18 8.60 -2.84
CA TYR A 87 -11.13 10.05 -2.73
C TYR A 87 -11.87 10.52 -1.48
N SER A 88 -11.64 11.76 -1.11
CA SER A 88 -12.39 12.42 -0.05
C SER A 88 -12.56 13.90 -0.43
N GLU A 89 -13.12 14.70 0.47
CA GLU A 89 -13.23 16.14 0.25
C GLU A 89 -11.86 16.79 0.18
N ASP A 90 -10.88 16.22 0.86
CA ASP A 90 -9.56 16.80 1.04
C ASP A 90 -8.51 16.27 0.05
N TRP A 91 -8.74 15.10 -0.53
CA TRP A 91 -7.76 14.47 -1.38
C TRP A 91 -8.41 13.52 -2.40
N GLN A 92 -7.67 13.23 -3.45
CA GLN A 92 -8.08 12.25 -4.44
C GLN A 92 -6.86 11.51 -4.98
N ILE A 93 -6.87 10.21 -4.87
CA ILE A 93 -5.84 9.37 -5.48
C ILE A 93 -6.10 9.31 -6.98
N TYR A 94 -5.09 9.61 -7.78
CA TYR A 94 -5.22 9.52 -9.23
C TYR A 94 -4.36 8.44 -9.86
N ALA A 95 -3.37 7.90 -9.13
CA ALA A 95 -2.57 6.80 -9.62
C ALA A 95 -1.93 6.04 -8.47
N ILE A 96 -1.83 4.74 -8.62
CA ILE A 96 -1.07 3.88 -7.74
C ILE A 96 -0.14 3.07 -8.63
N GLU A 97 1.16 3.14 -8.35
CA GLU A 97 2.17 2.45 -9.16
C GLU A 97 2.93 1.45 -8.31
N THR A 98 3.26 0.31 -8.89
CA THR A 98 4.14 -0.66 -8.23
C THR A 98 5.58 -0.17 -8.38
N THR A 99 6.25 0.05 -7.25
CA THR A 99 7.67 0.42 -7.24
C THR A 99 8.56 -0.78 -7.00
N ALA A 100 8.06 -1.77 -6.28
CA ALA A 100 8.73 -3.05 -6.13
C ALA A 100 7.67 -4.15 -6.11
N ALA A 101 7.73 -5.06 -7.05
CA ALA A 101 6.80 -6.18 -7.14
C ALA A 101 6.94 -7.10 -5.92
N PRO A 102 5.88 -7.85 -5.58
CA PRO A 102 5.97 -8.81 -4.47
C PRO A 102 7.14 -9.76 -4.65
N SER A 103 7.92 -9.92 -3.59
CA SER A 103 9.05 -10.84 -3.59
C SER A 103 9.24 -11.42 -2.20
N VAL A 104 9.90 -12.57 -2.16
CA VAL A 104 10.18 -13.24 -0.90
C VAL A 104 11.28 -12.50 -0.16
N ILE A 105 10.99 -12.08 1.08
CA ILE A 105 11.98 -11.48 1.96
C ILE A 105 12.72 -12.59 2.72
N GLY A 106 11.98 -13.60 3.18
CA GLY A 106 12.56 -14.70 3.92
C GLY A 106 11.51 -15.67 4.42
N ARG A 107 11.93 -16.55 5.30
CA ARG A 107 11.08 -17.55 5.93
C ARG A 107 11.37 -17.58 7.42
N GLU A 108 10.33 -17.52 8.22
CA GLU A 108 10.47 -17.53 9.67
C GLU A 108 10.66 -18.95 10.23
N GLU A 109 11.09 -19.03 11.47
CA GLU A 109 11.27 -20.31 12.14
C GLU A 109 9.97 -21.11 12.23
N ASN A 110 8.83 -20.43 12.32
CA ASN A 110 7.52 -21.09 12.34
C ASN A 110 7.04 -21.50 10.94
N ARG A 111 7.93 -21.48 9.95
CA ARG A 111 7.69 -21.86 8.57
C ARG A 111 6.85 -20.89 7.75
N ASN A 112 6.50 -19.76 8.29
CA ASN A 112 5.79 -18.75 7.50
C ASN A 112 6.74 -18.04 6.54
N TRP A 113 6.31 -17.94 5.30
CA TRP A 113 7.00 -17.13 4.30
C TRP A 113 6.65 -15.67 4.52
N VAL A 114 7.64 -14.82 4.38
CA VAL A 114 7.46 -13.37 4.48
C VAL A 114 7.75 -12.76 3.13
N LEU A 115 6.78 -12.02 2.61
CA LEU A 115 6.89 -11.35 1.32
C LEU A 115 6.73 -9.85 1.52
N GLY A 116 7.39 -9.10 0.67
CA GLY A 116 7.30 -7.65 0.71
C GLY A 116 7.16 -7.05 -0.67
N SER A 117 6.54 -5.91 -0.73
CA SER A 117 6.39 -5.15 -1.96
C SER A 117 6.18 -3.68 -1.61
N SER A 118 6.24 -2.83 -2.61
CA SER A 118 5.98 -1.42 -2.38
C SER A 118 5.22 -0.80 -3.54
N LEU A 119 4.47 0.21 -3.19
CA LEU A 119 3.63 0.98 -4.10
C LEU A 119 3.92 2.46 -3.90
N ARG A 120 3.70 3.25 -4.92
CA ARG A 120 3.71 4.69 -4.80
C ARG A 120 2.31 5.20 -5.05
N VAL A 121 1.77 5.91 -4.08
CA VAL A 121 0.43 6.49 -4.18
C VAL A 121 0.58 7.95 -4.57
N LYS A 122 -0.08 8.32 -5.67
CA LYS A 122 -0.08 9.69 -6.16
C LYS A 122 -1.47 10.27 -5.98
N PHE A 123 -1.54 11.44 -5.40
CA PHE A 123 -2.83 12.03 -5.09
C PHE A 123 -2.81 13.54 -5.22
N TYR A 124 -4.00 14.10 -5.42
CA TYR A 124 -4.22 15.54 -5.38
C TYR A 124 -4.60 15.94 -3.97
N ASN A 125 -3.95 16.97 -3.46
CA ASN A 125 -4.34 17.59 -2.22
C ASN A 125 -5.34 18.70 -2.56
N LYS A 126 -6.62 18.44 -2.28
CA LYS A 126 -7.69 19.37 -2.64
C LYS A 126 -7.75 20.59 -1.75
N LYS A 127 -7.16 20.52 -0.56
CA LYS A 127 -7.10 21.69 0.33
C LYS A 127 -6.12 22.74 -0.18
N GLY A 128 -5.28 22.35 -1.10
CA GLY A 128 -4.25 23.23 -1.57
C GLY A 128 -3.15 23.41 -0.53
N VAL A 129 -2.21 24.28 -0.84
CA VAL A 129 -1.12 24.60 0.05
C VAL A 129 -1.49 25.86 0.81
N VAL A 130 -1.40 25.77 2.08
CA VAL A 130 -1.66 26.91 2.93
C VAL A 130 -0.35 27.48 3.39
#